data_0bbfac0613bd226447e7383123c6b4c4
#
_entry.id   0bbfac0613bd226447e7383123c6b4c4
#
_cell.length_a   1.000
_cell.length_b   1.000
_cell.length_c   1.000
_cell.angle_alpha   90.00
_cell.angle_beta   90.00
_cell.angle_gamma   90.00
#
_symmetry.space_group_name_H-M   'P 1'
#
loop_
_entity.id
_entity.type
_entity.pdbx_description
1 polymer ?
#
loop_
_entity_poly.entity_id
_entity_poly.type
_entity_poly.pdbx_seq_one_letter_code
_entity_poly.pdbx_strand_id
1 'polypeptide(L)'
;MTLPARNPLHRRRVLTAGGASALATLAFGRVAAAAATTPERVPLTTLDPARLRAATLGFVASLRMADGPYGRYRYAAGSTEHTLYSSTYAAMTRDLYGDLATLSTAEREAWIAYLQSHQDDDGLFRDPVIFDQGWYAGDPEWCGRRHLSCHVVTALTSLGAVAVKPLRCLDPFLAPGGLVAWLESRDWQARPDFVGNEVLNVGTLLQYARDFQRHPRAGDAVATMLRWMTDHHLNPATGLWGGLDTTRPRERSRAVQAGYHFWLLWFYDRVAIPHAERAIDACLATQNACGGFGLGVHTGSDRESSACEDIDSIDPLARLLAHEPPHRRDDIRTALARGAEVVLAAQAADGGFQFVRGRPFEYGHPQLAAGETEGAMFPTWFRTLTLAYLGRALPASPLGAIPWRFCNCPGIQFWLDPRP
;
A
#
# COMPACT_ATOMS: atom_id res chain seq x y z
N MET A 1 -21.33 4.05 -76.52
CA MET A 1 -20.53 2.88 -76.89
C MET A 1 -20.09 2.22 -75.57
N THR A 2 -20.76 1.10 -75.34
CA THR A 2 -20.37 -0.11 -74.62
C THR A 2 -19.59 -0.05 -73.30
N LEU A 3 -20.31 -0.34 -72.22
CA LEU A 3 -19.82 -1.12 -71.08
C LEU A 3 -19.41 -2.55 -71.54
N PRO A 4 -18.46 -3.17 -70.83
CA PRO A 4 -18.83 -4.36 -70.09
C PRO A 4 -18.13 -4.47 -68.73
N ALA A 5 -18.77 -5.02 -67.84
CA ALA A 5 -19.01 -6.35 -67.30
C ALA A 5 -18.46 -6.49 -65.86
N ARG A 6 -19.36 -6.83 -64.98
CA ARG A 6 -19.15 -7.27 -63.60
C ARG A 6 -18.26 -8.52 -63.53
N ASN A 7 -17.44 -8.59 -62.46
CA ASN A 7 -17.03 -9.88 -61.92
C ASN A 7 -16.92 -9.84 -60.38
N PRO A 8 -17.14 -10.95 -59.71
CA PRO A 8 -17.80 -11.00 -58.41
C PRO A 8 -16.85 -11.26 -57.22
N LEU A 9 -17.33 -10.86 -56.05
CA LEU A 9 -17.16 -11.50 -54.74
C LEU A 9 -15.79 -12.11 -54.38
N HIS A 10 -15.00 -11.32 -53.63
CA HIS A 10 -14.18 -11.88 -52.57
C HIS A 10 -14.70 -11.39 -51.20
N ARG A 11 -15.51 -12.24 -50.57
CA ARG A 11 -15.81 -12.17 -49.14
C ARG A 11 -14.52 -12.41 -48.39
N ARG A 12 -13.85 -11.36 -47.96
CA ARG A 12 -12.87 -11.44 -46.88
C ARG A 12 -13.67 -11.65 -45.58
N ARG A 13 -13.56 -12.85 -45.03
CA ARG A 13 -13.93 -13.17 -43.67
C ARG A 13 -13.06 -12.26 -42.75
N VAL A 14 -13.68 -11.31 -42.10
CA VAL A 14 -13.12 -10.64 -40.95
C VAL A 14 -13.16 -11.68 -39.83
N LEU A 15 -12.02 -12.29 -39.55
CA LEU A 15 -11.80 -13.02 -38.33
C LEU A 15 -11.80 -11.99 -37.22
N THR A 16 -12.91 -11.86 -36.51
CA THR A 16 -12.96 -11.27 -35.17
C THR A 16 -12.12 -12.15 -34.28
N ALA A 17 -10.88 -11.74 -34.06
CA ALA A 17 -10.08 -12.24 -32.94
C ALA A 17 -10.79 -11.78 -31.70
N GLY A 18 -11.64 -12.63 -31.13
CA GLY A 18 -12.13 -12.53 -29.79
C GLY A 18 -10.93 -12.66 -28.87
N GLY A 19 -10.38 -11.53 -28.43
CA GLY A 19 -9.43 -11.47 -27.34
C GLY A 19 -10.16 -11.97 -26.10
N ALA A 20 -9.91 -13.22 -25.72
CA ALA A 20 -10.22 -13.71 -24.40
C ALA A 20 -9.34 -12.90 -23.43
N SER A 21 -9.91 -11.85 -22.84
CA SER A 21 -9.38 -11.27 -21.61
C SER A 21 -9.37 -12.41 -20.59
N ALA A 22 -8.20 -12.99 -20.40
CA ALA A 22 -7.94 -13.86 -19.28
C ALA A 22 -8.17 -13.00 -18.02
N LEU A 23 -9.32 -13.21 -17.39
CA LEU A 23 -9.57 -12.80 -16.01
C LEU A 23 -8.45 -13.44 -15.19
N ALA A 24 -7.43 -12.65 -14.87
CA ALA A 24 -6.54 -12.94 -13.77
C ALA A 24 -7.38 -12.80 -12.50
N THR A 25 -8.25 -13.75 -12.25
CA THR A 25 -8.78 -14.02 -10.92
C THR A 25 -7.54 -14.29 -10.11
N LEU A 26 -7.25 -13.44 -9.12
CA LEU A 26 -6.26 -13.71 -8.10
C LEU A 26 -6.51 -15.13 -7.58
N ALA A 27 -5.77 -16.09 -8.11
CA ALA A 27 -5.79 -17.46 -7.64
C ALA A 27 -4.98 -17.47 -6.33
N PHE A 28 -5.56 -16.91 -5.26
CA PHE A 28 -5.24 -17.36 -3.93
C PHE A 28 -5.69 -18.83 -3.90
N GLY A 29 -4.72 -19.75 -3.94
CA GLY A 29 -5.00 -21.18 -3.97
C GLY A 29 -6.07 -21.50 -2.95
N ARG A 30 -7.12 -22.23 -3.36
CA ARG A 30 -8.09 -22.83 -2.44
C ARG A 30 -7.32 -23.78 -1.53
N VAL A 31 -6.82 -23.26 -0.42
CA VAL A 31 -6.37 -24.07 0.70
C VAL A 31 -7.64 -24.65 1.32
N ALA A 32 -7.67 -25.97 1.47
CA ALA A 32 -8.73 -26.66 2.16
C ALA A 32 -8.97 -25.96 3.52
N ALA A 33 -10.24 -25.69 3.83
CA ALA A 33 -10.64 -25.07 5.07
C ALA A 33 -10.22 -25.98 6.24
N ALA A 34 -9.05 -25.73 6.81
CA ALA A 34 -8.71 -26.22 8.13
C ALA A 34 -9.69 -25.60 9.12
N ALA A 35 -10.19 -26.37 10.08
CA ALA A 35 -11.08 -25.89 11.12
C ALA A 35 -10.49 -24.59 11.71
N ALA A 36 -11.24 -23.48 11.58
CA ALA A 36 -10.82 -22.19 12.03
C ALA A 36 -10.59 -22.23 13.55
N THR A 37 -9.34 -22.38 13.95
CA THR A 37 -8.91 -22.13 15.32
C THR A 37 -9.09 -20.63 15.58
N THR A 38 -9.68 -20.26 16.72
CA THR A 38 -9.76 -18.86 17.15
C THR A 38 -8.36 -18.27 17.06
N PRO A 39 -8.14 -17.15 16.33
CA PRO A 39 -6.82 -16.59 16.19
C PRO A 39 -6.28 -16.23 17.57
N GLU A 40 -5.07 -16.67 17.86
CA GLU A 40 -4.38 -16.30 19.08
C GLU A 40 -4.13 -14.77 19.02
N ARG A 41 -4.50 -14.09 20.09
CA ARG A 41 -4.23 -12.67 20.29
C ARG A 41 -3.08 -12.52 21.25
N VAL A 42 -2.24 -11.54 21.00
CA VAL A 42 -1.22 -11.12 21.98
C VAL A 42 -1.77 -9.93 22.76
N PRO A 43 -2.09 -10.09 24.07
CA PRO A 43 -2.61 -8.99 24.84
C PRO A 43 -1.66 -7.78 24.81
N LEU A 44 -2.19 -6.62 24.48
CA LEU A 44 -1.39 -5.41 24.34
C LEU A 44 -0.65 -5.06 25.66
N THR A 45 -1.24 -5.39 26.80
CA THR A 45 -0.66 -5.16 28.14
C THR A 45 0.58 -6.02 28.42
N THR A 46 0.81 -7.09 27.68
CA THR A 46 1.97 -8.00 27.86
C THR A 46 3.11 -7.69 26.87
N LEU A 47 2.93 -6.70 26.01
CA LEU A 47 3.93 -6.32 25.02
C LEU A 47 5.20 -5.77 25.70
N ASP A 48 6.35 -6.34 25.32
CA ASP A 48 7.66 -5.75 25.58
C ASP A 48 8.13 -4.98 24.32
N PRO A 49 8.11 -3.63 24.35
CA PRO A 49 8.53 -2.79 23.22
C PRO A 49 9.97 -3.03 22.77
N ALA A 50 10.88 -3.30 23.69
CA ALA A 50 12.29 -3.53 23.37
C ALA A 50 12.48 -4.84 22.63
N ARG A 51 11.78 -5.88 23.07
CA ARG A 51 11.78 -7.20 22.43
C ARG A 51 11.17 -7.14 21.04
N LEU A 52 10.03 -6.47 20.87
CA LEU A 52 9.40 -6.26 19.55
C LEU A 52 10.38 -5.61 18.59
N ARG A 53 10.97 -4.48 19.00
CA ARG A 53 11.95 -3.75 18.18
C ARG A 53 13.15 -4.64 17.83
N ALA A 54 13.75 -5.31 18.80
CA ALA A 54 14.93 -6.15 18.59
C ALA A 54 14.63 -7.32 17.62
N ALA A 55 13.49 -8.00 17.79
CA ALA A 55 13.08 -9.10 16.91
C ALA A 55 12.86 -8.63 15.48
N THR A 56 12.11 -7.53 15.29
CA THR A 56 11.82 -6.99 13.94
C THR A 56 13.09 -6.52 13.23
N LEU A 57 13.96 -5.79 13.92
CA LEU A 57 15.23 -5.32 13.33
C LEU A 57 16.19 -6.47 13.08
N GLY A 58 16.20 -7.49 13.94
CA GLY A 58 16.98 -8.73 13.76
C GLY A 58 16.55 -9.48 12.49
N PHE A 59 15.23 -9.61 12.26
CA PHE A 59 14.70 -10.17 11.02
C PHE A 59 15.15 -9.37 9.79
N VAL A 60 14.98 -8.05 9.79
CA VAL A 60 15.42 -7.21 8.67
C VAL A 60 16.92 -7.37 8.41
N ALA A 61 17.74 -7.37 9.46
CA ALA A 61 19.19 -7.53 9.35
C ALA A 61 19.59 -8.90 8.76
N SER A 62 18.87 -9.98 9.11
CA SER A 62 19.15 -11.34 8.62
C SER A 62 18.94 -11.52 7.11
N LEU A 63 18.13 -10.64 6.51
CA LEU A 63 17.85 -10.66 5.07
C LEU A 63 18.79 -9.78 4.24
N ARG A 64 19.70 -9.04 4.88
CA ARG A 64 20.71 -8.25 4.15
C ARG A 64 21.73 -9.16 3.48
N MET A 65 21.98 -8.92 2.19
CA MET A 65 23.02 -9.61 1.46
C MET A 65 24.38 -8.97 1.75
N ALA A 66 25.38 -9.80 2.05
CA ALA A 66 26.73 -9.34 2.38
C ALA A 66 27.56 -8.96 1.14
N ASP A 67 27.27 -9.58 0.01
CA ASP A 67 27.91 -9.33 -1.27
C ASP A 67 27.33 -8.09 -1.97
N GLY A 68 28.16 -7.34 -2.66
CA GLY A 68 27.77 -6.15 -3.42
C GLY A 68 27.50 -4.89 -2.55
N PRO A 69 26.87 -3.86 -3.11
CA PRO A 69 26.62 -2.61 -2.39
C PRO A 69 25.66 -2.79 -1.21
N TYR A 70 25.85 -1.95 -0.18
CA TYR A 70 24.91 -1.92 0.94
C TYR A 70 23.50 -1.51 0.44
N GLY A 71 22.47 -2.15 1.02
CA GLY A 71 21.07 -1.90 0.66
C GLY A 71 20.41 -3.04 -0.13
N ARG A 72 21.16 -4.10 -0.46
CA ARG A 72 20.60 -5.31 -1.08
C ARG A 72 19.98 -6.22 -0.01
N TYR A 73 18.68 -6.46 -0.14
CA TYR A 73 17.92 -7.30 0.79
C TYR A 73 17.09 -8.34 0.04
N ARG A 74 17.02 -9.53 0.58
CA ARG A 74 16.08 -10.59 0.17
C ARG A 74 14.69 -10.31 0.76
N TYR A 75 13.66 -10.92 0.19
CA TYR A 75 12.28 -10.72 0.64
C TYR A 75 11.93 -11.57 1.86
N ALA A 76 12.36 -12.81 1.89
CA ALA A 76 12.19 -13.78 2.98
C ALA A 76 13.41 -14.72 3.02
N ALA A 77 13.47 -15.63 4.00
CA ALA A 77 14.58 -16.54 4.15
C ALA A 77 14.78 -17.45 2.92
N GLY A 78 13.67 -17.86 2.28
CA GLY A 78 13.69 -18.70 1.07
C GLY A 78 14.00 -17.96 -0.24
N SER A 79 14.02 -16.62 -0.27
CA SER A 79 14.37 -15.85 -1.47
C SER A 79 15.87 -15.93 -1.75
N THR A 80 16.24 -16.01 -3.03
CA THR A 80 17.66 -16.07 -3.45
C THR A 80 18.17 -14.75 -3.99
N GLU A 81 17.27 -13.92 -4.57
CA GLU A 81 17.60 -12.64 -5.18
C GLU A 81 17.24 -11.48 -4.27
N HIS A 82 17.95 -10.36 -4.46
CA HIS A 82 17.57 -9.09 -3.88
C HIS A 82 16.56 -8.39 -4.77
N THR A 83 15.66 -7.62 -4.15
CA THR A 83 14.68 -6.81 -4.90
C THR A 83 14.63 -5.39 -4.36
N LEU A 84 14.23 -4.43 -5.19
CA LEU A 84 14.04 -3.05 -4.74
C LEU A 84 12.93 -2.96 -3.69
N TYR A 85 11.86 -3.74 -3.81
CA TYR A 85 10.83 -3.79 -2.78
C TYR A 85 11.42 -4.21 -1.43
N SER A 86 12.23 -5.25 -1.38
CA SER A 86 12.85 -5.71 -0.14
C SER A 86 13.77 -4.65 0.46
N SER A 87 14.54 -3.96 -0.38
CA SER A 87 15.42 -2.86 0.01
C SER A 87 14.62 -1.68 0.59
N THR A 88 13.53 -1.28 -0.07
CA THR A 88 12.70 -0.16 0.39
C THR A 88 12.00 -0.47 1.70
N TYR A 89 11.41 -1.67 1.83
CA TYR A 89 10.75 -2.10 3.06
C TYR A 89 11.72 -2.22 4.23
N ALA A 90 12.97 -2.65 3.98
CA ALA A 90 14.03 -2.65 4.99
C ALA A 90 14.36 -1.24 5.47
N ALA A 91 14.55 -0.28 4.55
CA ALA A 91 14.83 1.12 4.90
C ALA A 91 13.68 1.75 5.70
N MET A 92 12.44 1.56 5.22
CA MET A 92 11.25 2.12 5.84
C MET A 92 10.96 1.49 7.22
N THR A 93 11.16 0.18 7.40
CA THR A 93 11.04 -0.49 8.71
C THR A 93 12.08 0.03 9.69
N ARG A 94 13.34 0.16 9.27
CA ARG A 94 14.42 0.70 10.10
C ARG A 94 14.19 2.17 10.46
N ASP A 95 13.62 2.96 9.55
CA ASP A 95 13.28 4.36 9.83
C ASP A 95 12.22 4.46 10.93
N LEU A 96 11.14 3.65 10.87
CA LEU A 96 10.09 3.64 11.89
C LEU A 96 10.65 3.45 13.31
N TYR A 97 11.68 2.65 13.48
CA TYR A 97 12.37 2.44 14.75
C TYR A 97 13.54 3.40 15.01
N GLY A 98 13.80 4.37 14.13
CA GLY A 98 14.94 5.27 14.24
C GLY A 98 16.29 4.60 14.02
N ASP A 99 16.31 3.37 13.53
CA ASP A 99 17.51 2.53 13.41
C ASP A 99 18.44 2.96 12.26
N LEU A 100 17.94 3.72 11.28
CA LEU A 100 18.80 4.29 10.24
C LEU A 100 19.91 5.21 10.79
N ALA A 101 19.76 5.72 12.00
CA ALA A 101 20.80 6.49 12.68
C ALA A 101 22.06 5.67 13.00
N THR A 102 21.99 4.35 13.01
CA THR A 102 23.12 3.46 13.26
C THR A 102 24.00 3.21 12.03
N LEU A 103 23.54 3.62 10.84
CA LEU A 103 24.31 3.48 9.61
C LEU A 103 25.53 4.40 9.64
N SER A 104 26.69 3.86 9.23
CA SER A 104 27.83 4.71 8.87
C SER A 104 27.48 5.56 7.64
N THR A 105 28.21 6.66 7.44
CA THR A 105 28.05 7.50 6.24
C THR A 105 28.21 6.68 4.96
N ALA A 106 29.23 5.83 4.89
CA ALA A 106 29.49 5.00 3.72
C ALA A 106 28.37 4.01 3.41
N GLU A 107 27.78 3.36 4.44
CA GLU A 107 26.65 2.45 4.24
C GLU A 107 25.40 3.19 3.76
N ARG A 108 25.14 4.36 4.33
CA ARG A 108 24.02 5.21 3.91
C ARG A 108 24.16 5.66 2.46
N GLU A 109 25.33 6.18 2.10
CA GLU A 109 25.63 6.62 0.73
C GLU A 109 25.56 5.47 -0.27
N ALA A 110 26.07 4.30 0.08
CA ALA A 110 25.99 3.10 -0.76
C ALA A 110 24.54 2.67 -0.97
N TRP A 111 23.70 2.73 0.07
CA TRP A 111 22.28 2.38 -0.05
C TRP A 111 21.52 3.39 -0.93
N ILE A 112 21.76 4.67 -0.75
CA ILE A 112 21.19 5.74 -1.59
C ILE A 112 21.60 5.52 -3.05
N ALA A 113 22.89 5.32 -3.32
CA ALA A 113 23.41 5.09 -4.67
C ALA A 113 22.80 3.82 -5.31
N TYR A 114 22.68 2.75 -4.52
CA TYR A 114 22.01 1.52 -4.97
C TYR A 114 20.57 1.78 -5.41
N LEU A 115 19.73 2.44 -4.60
CA LEU A 115 18.37 2.76 -4.98
C LEU A 115 18.30 3.67 -6.21
N GLN A 116 19.11 4.74 -6.24
CA GLN A 116 19.12 5.70 -7.34
C GLN A 116 19.58 5.10 -8.66
N SER A 117 20.45 4.07 -8.64
CA SER A 117 20.96 3.42 -9.86
C SER A 117 19.86 2.70 -10.66
N HIS A 118 18.70 2.45 -10.06
CA HIS A 118 17.57 1.80 -10.70
C HIS A 118 16.50 2.78 -11.23
N GLN A 119 16.81 4.08 -11.26
CA GLN A 119 15.89 5.08 -11.81
C GLN A 119 16.03 5.19 -13.33
N ASP A 120 14.96 4.89 -14.07
CA ASP A 120 14.87 5.01 -15.53
C ASP A 120 14.76 6.48 -15.98
N ASP A 121 14.87 6.75 -17.30
CA ASP A 121 14.83 8.10 -17.85
C ASP A 121 13.48 8.79 -17.76
N ASP A 122 12.40 8.01 -17.60
CA ASP A 122 11.04 8.53 -17.32
C ASP A 122 10.86 8.93 -15.85
N GLY A 123 11.87 8.71 -15.01
CA GLY A 123 11.89 9.03 -13.59
C GLY A 123 11.33 7.95 -12.69
N LEU A 124 10.71 6.89 -13.22
CA LEU A 124 10.28 5.73 -12.45
C LEU A 124 11.45 4.80 -12.12
N PHE A 125 11.26 3.99 -11.10
CA PHE A 125 12.22 2.97 -10.72
C PHE A 125 11.81 1.61 -11.28
N ARG A 126 12.80 0.82 -11.67
CA ARG A 126 12.62 -0.55 -12.17
C ARG A 126 13.45 -1.51 -11.35
N ASP A 127 12.78 -2.51 -10.78
CA ASP A 127 13.46 -3.63 -10.12
C ASP A 127 14.12 -4.53 -11.18
N PRO A 128 15.36 -4.99 -10.96
CA PRO A 128 16.08 -5.79 -11.95
C PRO A 128 15.55 -7.24 -12.07
N VAL A 129 14.74 -7.70 -11.12
CA VAL A 129 14.34 -9.11 -11.01
C VAL A 129 12.87 -9.32 -11.33
N ILE A 130 11.96 -8.56 -10.71
CA ILE A 130 10.54 -8.94 -10.63
C ILE A 130 9.69 -8.57 -11.87
N PHE A 131 10.23 -7.81 -12.84
CA PHE A 131 9.47 -7.37 -14.03
C PHE A 131 9.54 -8.38 -15.19
N ASP A 132 10.03 -9.59 -14.96
CA ASP A 132 10.11 -10.68 -15.93
C ASP A 132 8.86 -11.56 -15.92
N GLN A 133 8.14 -11.66 -14.81
CA GLN A 133 6.98 -12.52 -14.67
C GLN A 133 6.00 -12.04 -13.58
N GLY A 134 4.93 -12.80 -13.37
CA GLY A 134 3.93 -12.52 -12.35
C GLY A 134 3.13 -11.24 -12.62
N TRP A 135 2.72 -10.56 -11.56
CA TRP A 135 1.94 -9.32 -11.70
C TRP A 135 2.68 -8.21 -12.43
N TYR A 136 4.01 -8.21 -12.32
CA TYR A 136 4.85 -7.10 -12.74
C TYR A 136 5.19 -7.12 -14.22
N ALA A 137 5.10 -8.28 -14.89
CA ALA A 137 5.51 -8.45 -16.29
C ALA A 137 4.84 -7.48 -17.26
N GLY A 138 3.57 -7.13 -17.01
CA GLY A 138 2.81 -6.16 -17.79
C GLY A 138 2.92 -4.71 -17.30
N ASP A 139 3.75 -4.41 -16.31
CA ASP A 139 3.84 -3.09 -15.66
C ASP A 139 2.47 -2.48 -15.32
N PRO A 140 1.60 -3.19 -14.57
CA PRO A 140 0.22 -2.79 -14.34
C PRO A 140 0.17 -1.48 -13.54
N GLU A 141 -0.78 -0.61 -13.85
CA GLU A 141 -0.91 0.71 -13.19
C GLU A 141 -1.15 0.61 -11.68
N TRP A 142 -1.84 -0.44 -11.24
CA TRP A 142 -2.16 -0.65 -9.83
C TRP A 142 -1.00 -1.19 -8.98
N CYS A 143 -0.04 -1.91 -9.58
CA CYS A 143 1.09 -2.51 -8.87
C CYS A 143 2.31 -2.72 -9.79
N GLY A 144 2.70 -1.71 -10.54
CA GLY A 144 3.86 -1.73 -11.43
C GLY A 144 4.96 -0.78 -10.96
N ARG A 145 5.71 -0.20 -11.92
CA ARG A 145 6.80 0.72 -11.62
C ARG A 145 6.35 1.97 -10.86
N ARG A 146 5.11 2.46 -11.06
CA ARG A 146 4.59 3.60 -10.28
C ARG A 146 4.46 3.24 -8.81
N HIS A 147 3.88 2.09 -8.50
CA HIS A 147 3.76 1.60 -7.12
C HIS A 147 5.15 1.40 -6.47
N LEU A 148 6.06 0.72 -7.16
CA LEU A 148 7.45 0.57 -6.71
C LEU A 148 8.11 1.93 -6.47
N SER A 149 7.93 2.89 -7.37
CA SER A 149 8.52 4.22 -7.26
C SER A 149 8.03 4.99 -6.04
N CYS A 150 6.76 4.86 -5.66
CA CYS A 150 6.25 5.46 -4.42
C CYS A 150 7.01 4.94 -3.19
N HIS A 151 7.32 3.64 -3.14
CA HIS A 151 8.11 3.07 -2.05
C HIS A 151 9.58 3.50 -2.11
N VAL A 152 10.18 3.55 -3.31
CA VAL A 152 11.58 3.98 -3.45
C VAL A 152 11.77 5.43 -3.05
N VAL A 153 10.90 6.36 -3.45
CA VAL A 153 11.03 7.78 -3.04
C VAL A 153 10.83 7.94 -1.54
N THR A 154 9.97 7.13 -0.91
CA THR A 154 9.81 7.10 0.55
C THR A 154 11.09 6.60 1.24
N ALA A 155 11.67 5.50 0.75
CA ALA A 155 12.93 4.96 1.29
C ALA A 155 14.10 5.93 1.11
N LEU A 156 14.22 6.57 -0.06
CA LEU A 156 15.23 7.62 -0.29
C LEU A 156 15.07 8.78 0.68
N THR A 157 13.84 9.26 0.90
CA THR A 157 13.55 10.33 1.87
C THR A 157 13.92 9.92 3.29
N SER A 158 13.62 8.69 3.70
CA SER A 158 14.03 8.12 4.99
C SER A 158 15.55 8.06 5.15
N LEU A 159 16.29 7.83 4.07
CA LEU A 159 17.75 7.84 4.03
C LEU A 159 18.35 9.26 3.93
N GLY A 160 17.52 10.30 3.75
CA GLY A 160 17.95 11.68 3.63
C GLY A 160 18.32 12.09 2.19
N ALA A 161 17.79 11.39 1.19
CA ALA A 161 18.03 11.63 -0.23
C ALA A 161 16.73 11.80 -1.02
N VAL A 162 16.87 12.12 -2.31
CA VAL A 162 15.76 12.29 -3.24
C VAL A 162 16.02 11.52 -4.53
N ALA A 163 14.97 11.31 -5.34
CA ALA A 163 15.10 10.83 -6.71
C ALA A 163 15.91 11.83 -7.55
N VAL A 164 16.89 11.34 -8.29
CA VAL A 164 17.83 12.21 -9.05
C VAL A 164 17.27 12.66 -10.40
N LYS A 165 16.43 11.83 -11.04
CA LYS A 165 15.82 12.18 -12.31
C LYS A 165 14.41 12.73 -12.09
N PRO A 166 13.97 13.72 -12.90
CA PRO A 166 12.61 14.24 -12.82
C PRO A 166 11.60 13.16 -13.20
N LEU A 167 10.41 13.20 -12.58
CA LEU A 167 9.32 12.26 -12.83
C LEU A 167 8.58 12.60 -14.13
N ARG A 168 9.23 12.39 -15.29
CA ARG A 168 8.63 12.62 -16.62
C ARG A 168 7.44 11.73 -16.92
N CYS A 169 7.33 10.60 -16.25
CA CYS A 169 6.15 9.73 -16.28
C CYS A 169 4.84 10.46 -15.92
N LEU A 170 4.95 11.64 -15.28
CA LEU A 170 3.81 12.50 -14.95
C LEU A 170 3.39 13.44 -16.07
N ASP A 171 4.19 13.63 -17.13
CA ASP A 171 3.89 14.56 -18.22
C ASP A 171 2.49 14.38 -18.83
N PRO A 172 1.98 13.15 -19.07
CA PRO A 172 0.62 12.94 -19.56
C PRO A 172 -0.47 13.48 -18.62
N PHE A 173 -0.28 13.35 -17.30
CA PHE A 173 -1.22 13.85 -16.29
C PHE A 173 -1.15 15.37 -16.11
N LEU A 174 0.01 15.94 -16.38
CA LEU A 174 0.25 17.39 -16.30
C LEU A 174 -0.10 18.12 -17.59
N ALA A 175 -0.38 17.40 -18.69
CA ALA A 175 -0.93 18.00 -19.90
C ALA A 175 -2.37 18.49 -19.66
N PRO A 176 -2.82 19.56 -20.35
CA PRO A 176 -4.19 20.06 -20.21
C PRO A 176 -5.24 18.96 -20.43
N GLY A 177 -6.11 18.74 -19.43
CA GLY A 177 -7.15 17.71 -19.46
C GLY A 177 -6.66 16.26 -19.27
N GLY A 178 -5.35 15.99 -19.31
CA GLY A 178 -4.81 14.63 -19.29
C GLY A 178 -5.12 13.86 -18.01
N LEU A 179 -5.02 14.52 -16.84
CA LEU A 179 -5.37 13.91 -15.56
C LEU A 179 -6.86 13.54 -15.49
N VAL A 180 -7.74 14.45 -15.91
CA VAL A 180 -9.18 14.21 -15.87
C VAL A 180 -9.57 13.09 -16.82
N ALA A 181 -9.05 13.08 -18.04
CA ALA A 181 -9.30 12.01 -19.01
C ALA A 181 -8.82 10.63 -18.49
N TRP A 182 -7.69 10.60 -17.78
CA TRP A 182 -7.21 9.38 -17.14
C TRP A 182 -8.14 8.93 -15.99
N LEU A 183 -8.58 9.85 -15.11
CA LEU A 183 -9.52 9.53 -14.03
C LEU A 183 -10.84 8.99 -14.58
N GLU A 184 -11.39 9.60 -15.64
CA GLU A 184 -12.62 9.16 -16.32
C GLU A 184 -12.49 7.77 -16.93
N SER A 185 -11.29 7.36 -17.33
CA SER A 185 -11.03 6.05 -17.94
C SER A 185 -10.97 4.89 -16.93
N ARG A 186 -11.01 5.16 -15.62
CA ARG A 186 -10.91 4.13 -14.57
C ARG A 186 -12.26 3.47 -14.29
N ASP A 187 -12.21 2.20 -13.85
CA ASP A 187 -13.41 1.44 -13.50
C ASP A 187 -13.81 1.70 -12.04
N TRP A 188 -14.34 2.88 -11.78
CA TRP A 188 -14.83 3.28 -10.45
C TRP A 188 -16.01 2.43 -9.94
N GLN A 189 -16.75 1.79 -10.83
CA GLN A 189 -17.96 1.05 -10.47
C GLN A 189 -17.65 -0.36 -9.96
N ALA A 190 -16.88 -1.13 -10.71
CA ALA A 190 -16.66 -2.55 -10.38
C ALA A 190 -15.34 -2.80 -9.64
N ARG A 191 -14.33 -1.92 -9.82
CA ARG A 191 -12.97 -2.14 -9.30
C ARG A 191 -12.38 -0.93 -8.56
N PRO A 192 -13.11 -0.27 -7.65
CA PRO A 192 -12.59 0.91 -6.96
C PRO A 192 -11.35 0.59 -6.09
N ASP A 193 -11.19 -0.64 -5.60
CA ASP A 193 -10.01 -1.13 -4.87
C ASP A 193 -8.73 -1.08 -5.72
N PHE A 194 -8.81 -1.45 -7.01
CA PHE A 194 -7.68 -1.30 -7.94
C PHE A 194 -7.45 0.17 -8.30
N VAL A 195 -8.52 0.91 -8.59
CA VAL A 195 -8.46 2.36 -8.84
C VAL A 195 -7.82 3.09 -7.66
N GLY A 196 -8.07 2.62 -6.42
CA GLY A 196 -7.43 3.13 -5.22
C GLY A 196 -5.91 3.14 -5.32
N ASN A 197 -5.31 2.00 -5.65
CA ASN A 197 -3.86 1.90 -5.85
C ASN A 197 -3.36 2.75 -7.02
N GLU A 198 -4.06 2.74 -8.15
CA GLU A 198 -3.68 3.53 -9.34
C GLU A 198 -3.64 5.02 -9.02
N VAL A 199 -4.68 5.52 -8.35
CA VAL A 199 -4.81 6.94 -7.95
C VAL A 199 -3.81 7.31 -6.87
N LEU A 200 -3.61 6.45 -5.85
CA LEU A 200 -2.57 6.69 -4.84
C LEU A 200 -1.19 6.80 -5.48
N ASN A 201 -0.85 5.91 -6.41
CA ASN A 201 0.46 5.92 -7.07
C ASN A 201 0.68 7.23 -7.83
N VAL A 202 -0.28 7.65 -8.66
CA VAL A 202 -0.18 8.91 -9.43
C VAL A 202 -0.21 10.12 -8.49
N GLY A 203 -1.13 10.14 -7.53
CA GLY A 203 -1.28 11.25 -6.57
C GLY A 203 -0.05 11.44 -5.69
N THR A 204 0.52 10.34 -5.18
CA THR A 204 1.78 10.35 -4.41
C THR A 204 2.94 10.92 -5.23
N LEU A 205 3.09 10.48 -6.48
CA LEU A 205 4.16 10.99 -7.35
C LEU A 205 3.95 12.45 -7.73
N LEU A 206 2.68 12.91 -7.90
CA LEU A 206 2.37 14.32 -8.11
C LEU A 206 2.70 15.16 -6.86
N GLN A 207 2.32 14.70 -5.65
CA GLN A 207 2.69 15.36 -4.39
C GLN A 207 4.21 15.39 -4.21
N TYR A 208 4.90 14.29 -4.53
CA TYR A 208 6.36 14.23 -4.50
C TYR A 208 7.01 15.19 -5.50
N ALA A 209 6.52 15.24 -6.74
CA ALA A 209 7.01 16.19 -7.75
C ALA A 209 6.82 17.64 -7.31
N ARG A 210 5.70 17.97 -6.64
CA ARG A 210 5.44 19.31 -6.07
C ARG A 210 6.46 19.65 -4.98
N ASP A 211 6.61 18.79 -3.98
CA ASP A 211 7.29 19.12 -2.73
C ASP A 211 8.81 18.89 -2.79
N PHE A 212 9.26 17.87 -3.50
CA PHE A 212 10.66 17.47 -3.58
C PHE A 212 11.35 17.86 -4.90
N GLN A 213 10.60 17.89 -6.01
CA GLN A 213 11.16 18.31 -7.31
C GLN A 213 10.70 19.71 -7.75
N ARG A 214 9.84 20.36 -6.97
CA ARG A 214 9.33 21.72 -7.20
C ARG A 214 8.70 21.90 -8.58
N HIS A 215 7.97 20.87 -9.05
CA HIS A 215 7.34 20.91 -10.35
C HIS A 215 6.17 21.92 -10.36
N PRO A 216 6.17 22.94 -11.25
CA PRO A 216 5.28 24.11 -11.15
C PRO A 216 3.78 23.78 -11.31
N ARG A 217 3.44 22.70 -12.03
CA ARG A 217 2.03 22.31 -12.29
C ARG A 217 1.51 21.21 -11.38
N ALA A 218 2.38 20.57 -10.59
CA ALA A 218 1.98 19.41 -9.82
C ALA A 218 0.97 19.74 -8.71
N GLY A 219 1.07 20.93 -8.09
CA GLY A 219 0.11 21.38 -7.08
C GLY A 219 -1.31 21.52 -7.62
N ASP A 220 -1.46 22.14 -8.79
CA ASP A 220 -2.77 22.30 -9.45
C ASP A 220 -3.34 20.94 -9.88
N ALA A 221 -2.50 20.01 -10.31
CA ALA A 221 -2.91 18.66 -10.65
C ALA A 221 -3.43 17.89 -9.43
N VAL A 222 -2.74 17.95 -8.28
CA VAL A 222 -3.24 17.36 -7.02
C VAL A 222 -4.59 17.97 -6.63
N ALA A 223 -4.69 19.30 -6.60
CA ALA A 223 -5.96 19.96 -6.26
C ALA A 223 -7.09 19.58 -7.22
N THR A 224 -6.79 19.41 -8.51
CA THR A 224 -7.76 18.95 -9.51
C THR A 224 -8.19 17.51 -9.25
N MET A 225 -7.25 16.60 -8.95
CA MET A 225 -7.54 15.21 -8.60
C MET A 225 -8.49 15.11 -7.42
N LEU A 226 -8.17 15.77 -6.31
CA LEU A 226 -8.99 15.70 -5.08
C LEU A 226 -10.41 16.23 -5.30
N ARG A 227 -10.56 17.39 -5.99
CA ARG A 227 -11.88 17.94 -6.32
C ARG A 227 -12.66 17.01 -7.23
N TRP A 228 -12.05 16.57 -8.33
CA TRP A 228 -12.73 15.72 -9.31
C TRP A 228 -13.25 14.43 -8.68
N MET A 229 -12.45 13.77 -7.84
CA MET A 229 -12.84 12.55 -7.13
C MET A 229 -14.01 12.81 -6.18
N THR A 230 -14.00 13.93 -5.46
CA THR A 230 -15.09 14.33 -4.56
C THR A 230 -16.39 14.58 -5.35
N ASP A 231 -16.29 15.30 -6.45
CA ASP A 231 -17.47 15.74 -7.20
C ASP A 231 -18.14 14.62 -8.02
N HIS A 232 -17.37 13.58 -8.43
CA HIS A 232 -17.86 12.56 -9.38
C HIS A 232 -18.08 11.17 -8.79
N HIS A 233 -17.31 10.76 -7.78
CA HIS A 233 -17.33 9.38 -7.32
C HIS A 233 -17.50 9.19 -5.81
N LEU A 234 -17.46 10.25 -5.02
CA LEU A 234 -17.73 10.16 -3.58
C LEU A 234 -19.23 9.99 -3.32
N ASN A 235 -19.58 8.95 -2.58
CA ASN A 235 -20.95 8.75 -2.12
C ASN A 235 -21.12 9.42 -0.73
N PRO A 236 -21.91 10.50 -0.61
CA PRO A 236 -22.08 11.22 0.66
C PRO A 236 -22.78 10.40 1.74
N ALA A 237 -23.54 9.36 1.36
CA ALA A 237 -24.22 8.50 2.33
C ALA A 237 -23.26 7.51 3.03
N THR A 238 -22.16 7.16 2.38
CA THR A 238 -21.18 6.18 2.91
C THR A 238 -19.82 6.79 3.24
N GLY A 239 -19.49 7.97 2.70
CA GLY A 239 -18.16 8.57 2.78
C GLY A 239 -17.08 7.81 1.98
N LEU A 240 -17.50 6.92 1.08
CA LEU A 240 -16.62 6.06 0.27
C LEU A 240 -16.81 6.35 -1.22
N TRP A 241 -15.82 5.97 -2.03
CA TRP A 241 -15.81 6.15 -3.47
C TRP A 241 -16.19 4.88 -4.22
N GLY A 242 -16.81 5.07 -5.39
CA GLY A 242 -17.14 3.99 -6.31
C GLY A 242 -18.55 3.43 -6.16
N GLY A 243 -18.86 2.38 -6.94
CA GLY A 243 -20.20 1.82 -7.08
C GLY A 243 -20.46 0.53 -6.31
N LEU A 244 -19.60 0.13 -5.36
CA LEU A 244 -19.77 -1.12 -4.61
C LEU A 244 -20.97 -1.05 -3.65
N ASP A 245 -21.68 -2.16 -3.51
CA ASP A 245 -22.76 -2.31 -2.54
C ASP A 245 -22.20 -2.54 -1.13
N THR A 246 -22.03 -1.47 -0.37
CA THR A 246 -21.46 -1.52 0.99
C THR A 246 -22.37 -2.19 2.04
N THR A 247 -23.58 -2.60 1.69
CA THR A 247 -24.40 -3.46 2.56
C THR A 247 -23.86 -4.89 2.61
N ARG A 248 -23.12 -5.30 1.59
CA ARG A 248 -22.43 -6.58 1.53
C ARG A 248 -21.07 -6.50 2.22
N PRO A 249 -20.78 -7.36 3.21
CA PRO A 249 -19.57 -7.25 4.02
C PRO A 249 -18.27 -7.17 3.21
N ARG A 250 -18.07 -8.09 2.24
CA ARG A 250 -16.86 -8.11 1.41
C ARG A 250 -16.73 -6.89 0.52
N GLU A 251 -17.82 -6.41 -0.06
CA GLU A 251 -17.81 -5.20 -0.91
C GLU A 251 -17.56 -3.94 -0.07
N ARG A 252 -18.06 -3.90 1.18
CA ARG A 252 -17.70 -2.84 2.12
C ARG A 252 -16.20 -2.82 2.40
N SER A 253 -15.60 -3.98 2.65
CA SER A 253 -14.15 -4.08 2.88
C SER A 253 -13.36 -3.58 1.65
N ARG A 254 -13.76 -3.95 0.43
CA ARG A 254 -13.16 -3.45 -0.81
C ARG A 254 -13.32 -1.93 -0.97
N ALA A 255 -14.49 -1.38 -0.60
CA ALA A 255 -14.72 0.06 -0.68
C ALA A 255 -13.88 0.83 0.37
N VAL A 256 -13.69 0.27 1.57
CA VAL A 256 -12.78 0.84 2.59
C VAL A 256 -11.34 0.77 2.13
N GLN A 257 -10.92 -0.34 1.52
CA GLN A 257 -9.58 -0.48 0.93
C GLN A 257 -9.33 0.60 -0.13
N ALA A 258 -10.29 0.86 -1.04
CA ALA A 258 -10.23 1.98 -1.97
C ALA A 258 -10.11 3.32 -1.24
N GLY A 259 -10.99 3.54 -0.26
CA GLY A 259 -11.03 4.75 0.57
C GLY A 259 -9.71 5.03 1.27
N TYR A 260 -9.07 4.00 1.84
CA TYR A 260 -7.75 4.11 2.47
C TYR A 260 -6.72 4.74 1.52
N HIS A 261 -6.60 4.21 0.31
CA HIS A 261 -5.65 4.71 -0.68
C HIS A 261 -5.96 6.17 -1.07
N PHE A 262 -7.24 6.54 -1.14
CA PHE A 262 -7.62 7.90 -1.46
C PHE A 262 -7.36 8.85 -0.28
N TRP A 263 -7.78 8.51 0.94
CA TRP A 263 -7.64 9.38 2.11
C TRP A 263 -6.20 9.77 2.40
N LEU A 264 -5.22 8.92 2.06
CA LEU A 264 -3.80 9.26 2.21
C LEU A 264 -3.41 10.54 1.49
N LEU A 265 -3.99 10.80 0.31
CA LEU A 265 -3.73 12.04 -0.45
C LEU A 265 -4.28 13.27 0.27
N TRP A 266 -5.49 13.18 0.87
CA TRP A 266 -6.07 14.24 1.69
C TRP A 266 -5.28 14.47 2.97
N PHE A 267 -4.93 13.40 3.67
CA PHE A 267 -4.16 13.48 4.92
C PHE A 267 -2.81 14.15 4.69
N TYR A 268 -2.11 13.80 3.59
CA TYR A 268 -0.82 14.40 3.30
C TYR A 268 -0.94 15.90 3.02
N ASP A 269 -1.92 16.32 2.27
CA ASP A 269 -2.17 17.74 1.99
C ASP A 269 -2.89 18.48 3.15
N ARG A 270 -3.21 17.76 4.24
CA ARG A 270 -3.96 18.29 5.40
C ARG A 270 -5.29 18.94 4.99
N VAL A 271 -5.93 18.36 4.00
CA VAL A 271 -7.28 18.71 3.57
C VAL A 271 -8.28 17.86 4.37
N ALA A 272 -9.37 18.47 4.81
CA ALA A 272 -10.40 17.76 5.56
C ALA A 272 -10.99 16.61 4.74
N ILE A 273 -11.14 15.45 5.38
CA ILE A 273 -11.77 14.29 4.75
C ILE A 273 -13.26 14.57 4.55
N PRO A 274 -13.78 14.52 3.31
CA PRO A 274 -15.21 14.67 3.09
C PRO A 274 -15.99 13.56 3.78
N HIS A 275 -17.08 13.92 4.48
CA HIS A 275 -17.92 12.96 5.23
C HIS A 275 -17.12 12.07 6.18
N ALA A 276 -16.16 12.63 6.94
CA ALA A 276 -15.27 11.91 7.85
C ALA A 276 -15.99 10.98 8.82
N GLU A 277 -17.15 11.38 9.37
CA GLU A 277 -17.96 10.54 10.26
C GLU A 277 -18.42 9.24 9.56
N ARG A 278 -18.81 9.32 8.28
CA ARG A 278 -19.20 8.16 7.48
C ARG A 278 -18.00 7.26 7.17
N ALA A 279 -16.84 7.86 6.91
CA ALA A 279 -15.59 7.11 6.75
C ALA A 279 -15.22 6.34 8.02
N ILE A 280 -15.37 6.96 9.22
CA ILE A 280 -15.19 6.31 10.52
C ILE A 280 -16.18 5.13 10.67
N ASP A 281 -17.47 5.35 10.41
CA ASP A 281 -18.47 4.29 10.50
C ASP A 281 -18.17 3.11 9.57
N ALA A 282 -17.73 3.41 8.34
CA ALA A 282 -17.37 2.38 7.36
C ALA A 282 -16.16 1.56 7.81
N CYS A 283 -15.09 2.21 8.29
CA CYS A 283 -13.90 1.52 8.81
C CYS A 283 -14.24 0.65 10.02
N LEU A 284 -14.98 1.18 11.02
CA LEU A 284 -15.41 0.40 12.19
C LEU A 284 -16.24 -0.82 11.81
N ALA A 285 -17.08 -0.69 10.78
CA ALA A 285 -17.93 -1.79 10.31
C ALA A 285 -17.17 -2.90 9.57
N THR A 286 -15.86 -2.75 9.31
CA THR A 286 -15.01 -3.82 8.78
C THR A 286 -14.27 -4.61 9.85
N GLN A 287 -14.38 -4.23 11.14
CA GLN A 287 -13.79 -5.04 12.20
C GLN A 287 -14.46 -6.41 12.29
N ASN A 288 -13.69 -7.47 12.20
CA ASN A 288 -14.16 -8.84 12.15
C ASN A 288 -14.14 -9.53 13.52
N ALA A 289 -14.60 -10.79 13.56
CA ALA A 289 -14.71 -11.56 14.79
C ALA A 289 -13.36 -11.84 15.49
N CYS A 290 -12.25 -11.87 14.75
CA CYS A 290 -10.94 -12.04 15.37
C CYS A 290 -10.44 -10.77 16.07
N GLY A 291 -11.03 -9.62 15.78
CA GLY A 291 -10.63 -8.31 16.31
C GLY A 291 -9.74 -7.51 15.37
N GLY A 292 -9.22 -8.10 14.30
CA GLY A 292 -8.62 -7.41 13.17
C GLY A 292 -9.67 -6.82 12.25
N PHE A 293 -9.26 -6.32 11.12
CA PHE A 293 -10.14 -5.70 10.14
C PHE A 293 -10.17 -6.51 8.84
N GLY A 294 -11.19 -6.23 8.03
CA GLY A 294 -11.42 -6.93 6.77
C GLY A 294 -12.47 -8.03 6.86
N LEU A 295 -13.19 -8.19 5.76
CA LEU A 295 -14.32 -9.11 5.67
C LEU A 295 -14.11 -10.08 4.49
N GLY A 296 -12.89 -10.62 4.40
CA GLY A 296 -12.54 -11.71 3.51
C GLY A 296 -12.14 -11.28 2.10
N VAL A 297 -11.60 -10.10 1.88
CA VAL A 297 -11.06 -9.70 0.57
C VAL A 297 -9.84 -10.53 0.23
N HIS A 298 -8.84 -10.57 1.13
CA HIS A 298 -7.60 -11.30 0.91
C HIS A 298 -7.61 -12.71 1.51
N THR A 299 -8.39 -12.92 2.58
CA THR A 299 -8.38 -14.19 3.33
C THR A 299 -9.47 -15.16 2.88
N GLY A 300 -10.53 -14.66 2.24
CA GLY A 300 -11.75 -15.44 1.96
C GLY A 300 -12.59 -15.74 3.23
N SER A 301 -12.23 -15.17 4.39
CA SER A 301 -12.85 -15.40 5.69
C SER A 301 -13.06 -14.07 6.43
N ASP A 302 -14.16 -13.94 7.13
CA ASP A 302 -14.46 -12.83 8.04
C ASP A 302 -13.93 -13.07 9.47
N ARG A 303 -13.09 -14.09 9.67
CA ARG A 303 -12.49 -14.48 10.94
C ARG A 303 -10.97 -14.37 10.96
N GLU A 304 -10.40 -13.87 9.90
CA GLU A 304 -8.97 -13.64 9.73
C GLU A 304 -8.77 -12.25 9.15
N SER A 305 -7.60 -11.68 9.33
CA SER A 305 -7.24 -10.42 8.70
C SER A 305 -5.87 -10.52 8.01
N SER A 306 -5.70 -9.76 6.95
CA SER A 306 -4.44 -9.56 6.26
C SER A 306 -3.78 -8.26 6.71
N ALA A 307 -2.47 -8.14 6.43
CA ALA A 307 -1.74 -6.90 6.71
C ALA A 307 -2.37 -5.67 6.01
N CYS A 308 -2.91 -5.85 4.77
CA CYS A 308 -3.59 -4.78 4.06
C CYS A 308 -4.93 -4.42 4.71
N GLU A 309 -5.81 -5.41 4.94
CA GLU A 309 -7.13 -5.14 5.50
C GLU A 309 -7.04 -4.49 6.89
N ASP A 310 -6.02 -4.84 7.69
CA ASP A 310 -5.80 -4.21 9.00
C ASP A 310 -5.44 -2.72 8.85
N ILE A 311 -4.44 -2.38 8.04
CA ILE A 311 -3.99 -0.99 7.91
C ILE A 311 -5.01 -0.10 7.20
N ASP A 312 -5.76 -0.65 6.24
CA ASP A 312 -6.79 0.07 5.48
C ASP A 312 -7.87 0.69 6.40
N SER A 313 -8.04 0.14 7.60
CA SER A 313 -8.97 0.65 8.59
C SER A 313 -8.27 1.28 9.80
N ILE A 314 -7.16 0.73 10.25
CA ILE A 314 -6.43 1.22 11.43
C ILE A 314 -5.82 2.60 11.19
N ASP A 315 -5.15 2.83 10.06
CA ASP A 315 -4.54 4.13 9.77
C ASP A 315 -5.57 5.27 9.69
N PRO A 316 -6.65 5.19 8.88
CA PRO A 316 -7.65 6.25 8.85
C PRO A 316 -8.35 6.43 10.21
N LEU A 317 -8.66 5.36 10.95
CA LEU A 317 -9.23 5.48 12.29
C LEU A 317 -8.27 6.18 13.28
N ALA A 318 -6.96 5.88 13.21
CA ALA A 318 -5.96 6.53 14.04
C ALA A 318 -5.85 8.03 13.74
N ARG A 319 -5.89 8.43 12.46
CA ARG A 319 -5.84 9.83 12.03
C ARG A 319 -7.13 10.58 12.36
N LEU A 320 -8.27 9.94 12.16
CA LEU A 320 -9.60 10.53 12.39
C LEU A 320 -10.03 10.51 13.87
N LEU A 321 -9.24 9.89 14.76
CA LEU A 321 -9.49 9.95 16.21
C LEU A 321 -9.49 11.39 16.74
N ALA A 322 -8.75 12.30 16.09
CA ALA A 322 -8.70 13.72 16.39
C ALA A 322 -9.77 14.55 15.64
N HIS A 323 -10.69 13.90 14.90
CA HIS A 323 -11.75 14.60 14.16
C HIS A 323 -12.66 15.41 15.10
N GLU A 324 -13.01 16.62 14.67
CA GLU A 324 -13.93 17.51 15.40
C GLU A 324 -15.14 17.87 14.50
N PRO A 325 -16.38 17.76 15.04
CA PRO A 325 -16.72 17.30 16.39
C PRO A 325 -16.40 15.82 16.59
N PRO A 326 -16.24 15.36 17.87
CA PRO A 326 -15.92 13.96 18.14
C PRO A 326 -17.00 13.01 17.63
N HIS A 327 -16.58 11.99 16.86
CA HIS A 327 -17.48 10.92 16.40
C HIS A 327 -16.93 9.57 16.82
N ARG A 328 -17.66 8.82 17.64
CA ARG A 328 -17.40 7.45 18.10
C ARG A 328 -15.97 7.20 18.65
N ARG A 329 -15.37 8.19 19.33
CA ARG A 329 -13.97 8.11 19.81
C ARG A 329 -13.68 6.87 20.66
N ASP A 330 -14.60 6.46 21.52
CA ASP A 330 -14.39 5.30 22.41
C ASP A 330 -14.52 3.99 21.64
N ASP A 331 -15.43 3.92 20.66
CA ASP A 331 -15.51 2.78 19.73
C ASP A 331 -14.22 2.65 18.93
N ILE A 332 -13.68 3.76 18.41
CA ILE A 332 -12.40 3.78 17.69
C ILE A 332 -11.29 3.24 18.58
N ARG A 333 -11.12 3.77 19.81
CA ARG A 333 -10.07 3.31 20.73
C ARG A 333 -10.19 1.82 21.04
N THR A 334 -11.41 1.34 21.29
CA THR A 334 -11.69 -0.07 21.56
C THR A 334 -11.35 -0.94 20.35
N ALA A 335 -11.75 -0.52 19.15
CA ALA A 335 -11.46 -1.24 17.92
C ALA A 335 -9.96 -1.30 17.63
N LEU A 336 -9.25 -0.17 17.79
CA LEU A 336 -7.80 -0.09 17.61
C LEU A 336 -7.03 -0.95 18.61
N ALA A 337 -7.44 -1.00 19.87
CA ALA A 337 -6.81 -1.86 20.88
C ALA A 337 -6.94 -3.34 20.52
N ARG A 338 -8.13 -3.78 20.08
CA ARG A 338 -8.36 -5.16 19.61
C ARG A 338 -7.56 -5.47 18.35
N GLY A 339 -7.50 -4.53 17.39
CA GLY A 339 -6.70 -4.67 16.17
C GLY A 339 -5.21 -4.82 16.48
N ALA A 340 -4.69 -4.07 17.46
CA ALA A 340 -3.29 -4.17 17.89
C ALA A 340 -2.90 -5.59 18.33
N GLU A 341 -3.77 -6.26 19.11
CA GLU A 341 -3.54 -7.63 19.57
C GLU A 341 -3.44 -8.64 18.42
N VAL A 342 -4.24 -8.43 17.36
CA VAL A 342 -4.22 -9.27 16.16
C VAL A 342 -2.97 -9.00 15.31
N VAL A 343 -2.61 -7.73 15.13
CA VAL A 343 -1.38 -7.34 14.40
C VAL A 343 -0.15 -7.91 15.08
N LEU A 344 -0.04 -7.83 16.41
CA LEU A 344 1.07 -8.41 17.18
C LEU A 344 1.13 -9.93 17.05
N ALA A 345 -0.01 -10.62 17.04
CA ALA A 345 -0.08 -12.08 16.91
C ALA A 345 0.42 -12.59 15.54
N ALA A 346 0.55 -11.73 14.54
CA ALA A 346 1.09 -12.08 13.22
C ALA A 346 2.63 -12.04 13.15
N GLN A 347 3.33 -11.72 14.26
CA GLN A 347 4.79 -11.82 14.29
C GLN A 347 5.21 -13.29 14.27
N ALA A 348 6.07 -13.67 13.33
CA ALA A 348 6.62 -15.01 13.20
C ALA A 348 7.80 -15.24 14.18
N ALA A 349 8.19 -16.48 14.36
CA ALA A 349 9.28 -16.85 15.27
C ALA A 349 10.65 -16.28 14.86
N ASP A 350 10.84 -15.98 13.58
CA ASP A 350 12.04 -15.34 13.04
C ASP A 350 12.11 -13.81 13.30
N GLY A 351 11.04 -13.24 13.90
CA GLY A 351 10.94 -11.83 14.23
C GLY A 351 10.29 -10.96 13.15
N GLY A 352 10.12 -11.47 11.94
CA GLY A 352 9.34 -10.84 10.87
C GLY A 352 7.85 -11.00 11.08
N PHE A 353 7.06 -10.38 10.20
CA PHE A 353 5.61 -10.52 10.24
C PHE A 353 5.09 -11.24 9.01
N GLN A 354 3.96 -11.93 9.18
CA GLN A 354 3.21 -12.64 8.15
C GLN A 354 2.12 -11.73 7.55
N PHE A 355 1.81 -11.94 6.27
CA PHE A 355 0.70 -11.22 5.61
C PHE A 355 -0.65 -11.64 6.19
N VAL A 356 -0.93 -12.93 6.20
CA VAL A 356 -2.00 -13.57 6.97
C VAL A 356 -1.34 -14.59 7.88
N ARG A 357 -1.66 -14.58 9.15
CA ARG A 357 -1.06 -15.47 10.13
C ARG A 357 -1.25 -16.94 9.75
N GLY A 358 -0.15 -17.73 9.78
CA GLY A 358 -0.16 -19.16 9.49
C GLY A 358 -0.50 -19.51 8.04
N ARG A 359 -0.25 -18.58 7.10
CA ARG A 359 -0.46 -18.83 5.67
C ARG A 359 0.76 -18.43 4.85
N PRO A 360 1.12 -19.20 3.81
CA PRO A 360 2.13 -18.77 2.85
C PRO A 360 1.64 -17.53 2.10
N PHE A 361 2.56 -16.72 1.65
CA PHE A 361 2.26 -15.49 0.92
C PHE A 361 3.23 -15.28 -0.23
N GLU A 362 2.69 -14.94 -1.41
CA GLU A 362 3.45 -14.49 -2.57
C GLU A 362 2.94 -13.12 -3.01
N TYR A 363 3.86 -12.16 -3.07
CA TYR A 363 3.56 -10.80 -3.50
C TYR A 363 3.82 -10.64 -5.00
N GLY A 364 3.11 -11.43 -5.79
CA GLY A 364 3.07 -11.33 -7.24
C GLY A 364 4.30 -11.83 -8.01
N HIS A 365 5.32 -12.35 -7.33
CA HIS A 365 6.51 -12.93 -7.95
C HIS A 365 7.17 -13.95 -7.01
N PRO A 366 7.70 -15.09 -7.50
CA PRO A 366 8.32 -16.13 -6.64
C PRO A 366 9.46 -15.63 -5.75
N GLN A 367 10.23 -14.63 -6.17
CA GLN A 367 11.26 -14.00 -5.32
C GLN A 367 10.68 -13.10 -4.22
N LEU A 368 9.38 -12.85 -4.25
CA LEU A 368 8.63 -12.11 -3.23
C LEU A 368 7.65 -13.06 -2.48
N ALA A 369 8.11 -14.27 -2.19
CA ALA A 369 7.32 -15.30 -1.51
C ALA A 369 7.91 -15.67 -0.13
N ALA A 370 7.04 -16.09 0.79
CA ALA A 370 7.37 -16.61 2.10
C ALA A 370 6.53 -17.84 2.44
N GLY A 371 7.09 -18.77 3.21
CA GLY A 371 6.39 -19.95 3.69
C GLY A 371 5.36 -19.67 4.78
N GLU A 372 4.62 -20.70 5.17
CA GLU A 372 3.50 -20.62 6.13
C GLU A 372 3.92 -20.11 7.53
N THR A 373 5.17 -20.35 7.95
CA THR A 373 5.66 -19.98 9.29
C THR A 373 6.70 -18.86 9.27
N GLU A 374 6.98 -18.30 8.10
CA GLU A 374 8.04 -17.32 7.89
C GLU A 374 7.50 -15.90 7.87
N GLY A 375 8.30 -14.96 8.38
CA GLY A 375 8.12 -13.54 8.12
C GLY A 375 8.52 -13.16 6.69
N ALA A 376 7.96 -12.06 6.18
CA ALA A 376 8.32 -11.51 4.88
C ALA A 376 8.51 -10.00 4.96
N MET A 377 9.31 -9.44 4.06
CA MET A 377 9.73 -8.04 4.14
C MET A 377 8.54 -7.07 4.02
N PHE A 378 7.61 -7.30 3.05
CA PHE A 378 6.42 -6.46 2.92
C PHE A 378 5.52 -6.48 4.16
N PRO A 379 5.05 -7.65 4.65
CA PRO A 379 4.24 -7.67 5.85
C PRO A 379 4.97 -7.15 7.09
N THR A 380 6.28 -7.33 7.17
CA THR A 380 7.08 -6.81 8.30
C THR A 380 7.06 -5.29 8.32
N TRP A 381 7.29 -4.64 7.19
CA TRP A 381 7.16 -3.19 7.10
C TRP A 381 5.72 -2.75 7.38
N PHE A 382 4.73 -3.35 6.73
CA PHE A 382 3.35 -2.88 6.74
C PHE A 382 2.70 -3.05 8.12
N ARG A 383 2.96 -4.16 8.81
CA ARG A 383 2.49 -4.36 10.19
C ARG A 383 3.24 -3.51 11.19
N THR A 384 4.55 -3.28 10.99
CA THR A 384 5.31 -2.34 11.84
C THR A 384 4.77 -0.92 11.69
N LEU A 385 4.44 -0.48 10.48
CA LEU A 385 3.79 0.81 10.22
C LEU A 385 2.41 0.89 10.90
N THR A 386 1.63 -0.19 10.80
CA THR A 386 0.34 -0.30 11.51
C THR A 386 0.52 -0.14 13.02
N LEU A 387 1.53 -0.80 13.62
CA LEU A 387 1.84 -0.66 15.04
C LEU A 387 2.29 0.77 15.39
N ALA A 388 2.99 1.45 14.49
CA ALA A 388 3.38 2.84 14.69
C ALA A 388 2.17 3.79 14.72
N TYR A 389 1.18 3.59 13.84
CA TYR A 389 -0.09 4.34 13.89
C TYR A 389 -0.89 4.03 15.17
N LEU A 390 -0.94 2.76 15.58
CA LEU A 390 -1.55 2.36 16.84
C LEU A 390 -0.86 3.00 18.05
N GLY A 391 0.47 3.12 18.02
CA GLY A 391 1.23 3.83 19.06
C GLY A 391 0.86 5.31 19.16
N ARG A 392 0.57 5.97 18.03
CA ARG A 392 0.06 7.36 18.01
C ARG A 392 -1.37 7.47 18.53
N ALA A 393 -2.24 6.53 18.17
CA ALA A 393 -3.65 6.54 18.58
C ALA A 393 -3.86 6.10 20.02
N LEU A 394 -2.99 5.24 20.55
CA LEU A 394 -3.06 4.65 21.89
C LEU A 394 -1.82 4.99 22.73
N PRO A 395 -1.55 6.29 23.02
CA PRO A 395 -0.29 6.72 23.63
C PRO A 395 -0.05 6.16 25.04
N ALA A 396 -1.08 5.75 25.78
CA ALA A 396 -0.98 5.12 27.08
C ALA A 396 -0.64 3.60 27.00
N SER A 397 -0.63 3.00 25.83
CA SER A 397 -0.26 1.60 25.63
C SER A 397 1.25 1.42 25.53
N PRO A 398 1.78 0.18 25.68
CA PRO A 398 3.20 -0.10 25.43
C PRO A 398 3.67 0.31 24.01
N LEU A 399 2.79 0.30 23.00
CA LEU A 399 3.12 0.80 21.67
C LEU A 399 3.40 2.31 21.66
N GLY A 400 2.73 3.10 22.50
CA GLY A 400 2.96 4.52 22.66
C GLY A 400 4.32 4.86 23.31
N ALA A 401 4.95 3.90 24.01
CA ALA A 401 6.28 4.06 24.57
C ALA A 401 7.42 3.93 23.54
N ILE A 402 7.15 3.39 22.35
CA ILE A 402 8.12 3.28 21.26
C ILE A 402 8.25 4.66 20.58
N PRO A 403 9.46 5.20 20.42
CA PRO A 403 9.68 6.50 19.78
C PRO A 403 9.58 6.38 18.25
N TRP A 404 8.38 6.09 17.76
CA TRP A 404 8.12 5.92 16.35
C TRP A 404 8.51 7.14 15.52
N ARG A 405 9.17 6.89 14.40
CA ARG A 405 9.53 7.91 13.42
C ARG A 405 8.71 7.72 12.15
N PHE A 406 8.33 8.84 11.55
CA PHE A 406 7.64 8.86 10.26
C PHE A 406 8.43 9.76 9.32
N CYS A 407 8.47 9.40 8.04
CA CYS A 407 9.09 10.27 7.06
C CYS A 407 8.10 11.32 6.55
N ASN A 408 8.60 12.49 6.12
CA ASN A 408 7.77 13.56 5.55
C ASN A 408 7.61 13.40 4.03
N CYS A 409 7.51 12.17 3.54
CA CYS A 409 7.29 11.85 2.13
C CYS A 409 5.82 11.55 1.89
N PRO A 410 5.21 12.00 0.78
CA PRO A 410 3.88 11.53 0.41
C PRO A 410 3.90 10.02 0.15
N GLY A 411 2.76 9.38 0.24
CA GLY A 411 2.60 7.94 0.13
C GLY A 411 1.93 7.37 1.36
N ILE A 412 2.54 6.37 2.00
CA ILE A 412 1.90 5.66 3.10
C ILE A 412 2.57 5.99 4.45
N GLN A 413 3.90 6.03 4.54
CA GLN A 413 4.65 6.13 5.81
C GLN A 413 4.85 7.58 6.27
N PHE A 414 3.82 8.35 6.46
CA PHE A 414 3.92 9.70 7.02
C PHE A 414 2.97 9.90 8.20
N TRP A 415 3.31 10.85 9.05
CA TRP A 415 2.41 11.36 10.07
C TRP A 415 2.59 12.87 10.15
N LEU A 416 1.55 13.60 9.81
CA LEU A 416 1.51 15.05 9.92
C LEU A 416 0.49 15.40 11.01
N ASP A 417 0.93 16.09 12.05
CA ASP A 417 0.00 16.58 13.06
C ASP A 417 -1.00 17.54 12.42
N PRO A 418 -2.26 17.58 12.88
CA PRO A 418 -3.23 18.56 12.41
C PRO A 418 -2.63 19.97 12.48
N ARG A 419 -2.97 20.83 11.51
CA ARG A 419 -2.61 22.24 11.65
C ARG A 419 -3.33 22.81 12.84
N PRO A 420 -2.65 23.62 13.66
CA PRO A 420 -3.28 24.30 14.78
C PRO A 420 -4.41 25.22 14.34
#